data_19ad062eafadfa49248f48a95536b6eb
#
_entry.id   19ad062eafadfa49248f48a95536b6eb
#
_cell.length_a   1.000
_cell.length_b   1.000
_cell.length_c   1.000
_cell.angle_alpha   90.00
_cell.angle_beta   90.00
_cell.angle_gamma   90.00
#
_symmetry.space_group_name_H-M   'P 1'
#
loop_
_entity.id
_entity.type
_entity.pdbx_description
1 polymer ?
#
loop_
_entity_poly.entity_id
_entity_poly.type
_entity_poly.pdbx_seq_one_letter_code
_entity_poly.pdbx_strand_id
1 'polypeptide(L)'
;MSQKYTLIDVTTEYAHRTLYRIKALKDFGNVKAGDIGGWVESYDNLSQEGNCWIYDDAKVYHKATISDNAEIRGKAEIYDYAKVYQNASVWQQAQVAQLARVYGNAEIQATAKIMNSVRVYQNAFVGGDALLQDGTKVYGNAQVYGEAIVCGSAEIYGSAWIFDNAIVRGRAKVYRHAKICQYAKVQGDAKVRGRARINGYATISGDAIIESSDDYIVLQNNWSSGRYFTYTRSNQLFRVGCFLGTGDELIEKAYKDSQLSGDCYEASVLYVKMLEQAFAHEKKKL
;
A
#
# COMPACT_ATOMS: atom_id res chain seq x y z
N MET A 1 -12.50 -38.09 -10.23
CA MET A 1 -13.02 -37.29 -9.08
C MET A 1 -14.30 -36.60 -9.53
N SER A 2 -15.31 -36.49 -8.68
CA SER A 2 -16.53 -35.74 -9.04
C SER A 2 -16.23 -34.25 -9.11
N GLN A 3 -16.71 -33.57 -10.15
CA GLN A 3 -16.58 -32.13 -10.30
C GLN A 3 -17.18 -31.39 -9.09
N LYS A 4 -16.54 -30.31 -8.66
CA LYS A 4 -17.03 -29.47 -7.57
C LYS A 4 -18.15 -28.55 -8.05
N TYR A 5 -17.99 -27.98 -9.26
CA TYR A 5 -18.93 -27.08 -9.90
C TYR A 5 -18.95 -27.26 -11.41
N THR A 6 -19.96 -26.68 -12.06
CA THR A 6 -20.06 -26.57 -13.50
C THR A 6 -20.36 -25.15 -13.93
N LEU A 7 -20.04 -24.83 -15.18
CA LEU A 7 -20.52 -23.62 -15.85
C LEU A 7 -21.95 -23.88 -16.32
N ILE A 8 -22.83 -22.90 -16.21
CA ILE A 8 -24.21 -22.96 -16.69
C ILE A 8 -24.45 -21.97 -17.82
N ASP A 9 -25.50 -22.18 -18.63
CA ASP A 9 -25.85 -21.37 -19.81
C ASP A 9 -26.45 -19.99 -19.45
N VAL A 10 -26.03 -19.42 -18.31
CA VAL A 10 -26.31 -18.04 -17.91
C VAL A 10 -25.04 -17.24 -18.14
N THR A 11 -25.07 -16.36 -19.14
CA THR A 11 -23.88 -15.63 -19.61
C THR A 11 -24.05 -14.13 -19.51
N THR A 12 -22.92 -13.43 -19.49
CA THR A 12 -22.86 -11.97 -19.61
C THR A 12 -21.64 -11.57 -20.44
N GLU A 13 -21.78 -10.50 -21.22
CA GLU A 13 -20.64 -9.88 -21.91
C GLU A 13 -19.99 -8.84 -21.00
N TYR A 14 -18.70 -9.02 -20.73
CA TYR A 14 -17.92 -8.12 -19.88
C TYR A 14 -16.47 -8.00 -20.38
N ALA A 15 -15.96 -6.79 -20.51
CA ALA A 15 -14.59 -6.51 -20.99
C ALA A 15 -14.25 -7.24 -22.30
N HIS A 16 -15.21 -7.28 -23.26
CA HIS A 16 -15.16 -8.02 -24.55
C HIS A 16 -14.98 -9.53 -24.39
N ARG A 17 -15.51 -10.11 -23.33
CA ARG A 17 -15.45 -11.55 -22.98
C ARG A 17 -16.83 -12.06 -22.59
N THR A 18 -17.12 -13.27 -22.95
CA THR A 18 -18.30 -13.97 -22.46
C THR A 18 -17.95 -14.66 -21.12
N LEU A 19 -18.63 -14.27 -20.07
CA LEU A 19 -18.49 -14.89 -18.75
C LEU A 19 -19.71 -15.76 -18.46
N TYR A 20 -19.47 -16.86 -17.75
CA TYR A 20 -20.45 -17.88 -17.37
C TYR A 20 -20.68 -17.89 -15.88
N ARG A 21 -21.92 -18.07 -15.45
CA ARG A 21 -22.21 -18.37 -14.03
C ARG A 21 -21.72 -19.75 -13.67
N ILE A 22 -21.28 -19.90 -12.43
CA ILE A 22 -20.92 -21.20 -11.87
C ILE A 22 -22.05 -21.75 -10.99
N LYS A 23 -22.21 -23.07 -10.95
CA LYS A 23 -23.17 -23.77 -10.09
C LYS A 23 -22.48 -24.92 -9.36
N ALA A 24 -22.62 -24.95 -8.04
CA ALA A 24 -22.08 -26.04 -7.21
C ALA A 24 -22.78 -27.37 -7.48
N LEU A 25 -22.01 -28.45 -7.62
CA LEU A 25 -22.50 -29.80 -7.84
C LEU A 25 -22.51 -30.68 -6.59
N LYS A 26 -21.80 -30.23 -5.53
CA LYS A 26 -21.74 -30.92 -4.24
C LYS A 26 -21.52 -29.88 -3.12
N ASP A 27 -21.71 -30.32 -1.88
CA ASP A 27 -21.40 -29.52 -0.69
C ASP A 27 -19.87 -29.40 -0.48
N PHE A 28 -19.39 -28.21 -0.19
CA PHE A 28 -18.00 -27.93 0.24
C PHE A 28 -17.92 -26.59 1.00
N GLY A 29 -17.11 -26.53 2.05
CA GLY A 29 -17.04 -25.32 2.90
C GLY A 29 -18.44 -24.85 3.31
N ASN A 30 -18.76 -23.60 2.99
CA ASN A 30 -20.07 -22.98 3.23
C ASN A 30 -21.03 -23.05 2.04
N VAL A 31 -20.64 -23.69 0.94
CA VAL A 31 -21.40 -23.79 -0.31
C VAL A 31 -22.18 -25.09 -0.36
N LYS A 32 -23.44 -25.04 -0.78
CA LYS A 32 -24.34 -26.19 -0.94
C LYS A 32 -24.51 -26.58 -2.39
N ALA A 33 -24.73 -27.85 -2.63
CA ALA A 33 -25.10 -28.35 -3.97
C ALA A 33 -26.30 -27.57 -4.50
N GLY A 34 -26.17 -27.04 -5.70
CA GLY A 34 -27.19 -26.20 -6.34
C GLY A 34 -26.96 -24.68 -6.19
N ASP A 35 -26.11 -24.25 -5.27
CA ASP A 35 -25.78 -22.81 -5.12
C ASP A 35 -25.21 -22.24 -6.42
N ILE A 36 -25.69 -21.04 -6.76
CA ILE A 36 -25.21 -20.26 -7.91
C ILE A 36 -24.15 -19.31 -7.41
N GLY A 37 -22.95 -19.37 -8.03
CA GLY A 37 -21.85 -18.48 -7.72
C GLY A 37 -21.67 -17.34 -8.74
N GLY A 38 -20.52 -16.70 -8.70
CA GLY A 38 -20.16 -15.56 -9.54
C GLY A 38 -19.86 -15.94 -11.00
N TRP A 39 -19.03 -15.13 -11.64
CA TRP A 39 -18.77 -15.17 -13.07
C TRP A 39 -17.33 -15.59 -13.35
N VAL A 40 -17.15 -16.52 -14.28
CA VAL A 40 -15.83 -16.93 -14.79
C VAL A 40 -15.83 -16.98 -16.32
N GLU A 41 -14.67 -16.78 -16.93
CA GLU A 41 -14.49 -16.93 -18.37
C GLU A 41 -14.35 -18.43 -18.78
N SER A 42 -13.70 -19.22 -17.92
CA SER A 42 -13.47 -20.64 -18.18
C SER A 42 -13.27 -21.45 -16.89
N TYR A 43 -13.18 -22.77 -17.01
CA TYR A 43 -12.83 -23.64 -15.88
C TYR A 43 -11.43 -23.39 -15.29
N ASP A 44 -10.52 -22.74 -16.04
CA ASP A 44 -9.18 -22.42 -15.57
C ASP A 44 -9.17 -21.34 -14.46
N ASN A 45 -10.25 -20.55 -14.35
CA ASN A 45 -10.32 -19.43 -13.41
C ASN A 45 -10.58 -19.86 -11.96
N LEU A 46 -11.21 -21.02 -11.74
CA LEU A 46 -11.56 -21.51 -10.41
C LEU A 46 -11.16 -22.97 -10.26
N SER A 47 -10.40 -23.31 -9.25
CA SER A 47 -10.00 -24.69 -8.97
C SER A 47 -11.20 -25.59 -8.66
N GLN A 48 -11.17 -26.81 -9.19
CA GLN A 48 -12.11 -27.88 -8.83
C GLN A 48 -11.78 -28.53 -7.46
N GLU A 49 -10.61 -28.21 -6.90
CA GLU A 49 -10.17 -28.67 -5.60
C GLU A 49 -10.34 -27.60 -4.51
N GLY A 50 -10.27 -28.02 -3.25
CA GLY A 50 -10.40 -27.13 -2.10
C GLY A 50 -11.79 -26.51 -1.95
N ASN A 51 -11.90 -25.49 -1.07
CA ASN A 51 -13.17 -24.83 -0.76
C ASN A 51 -13.32 -23.45 -1.41
N CYS A 52 -12.39 -23.06 -2.33
CA CYS A 52 -12.48 -21.76 -2.98
C CYS A 52 -13.80 -21.57 -3.73
N TRP A 53 -14.34 -20.38 -3.65
CA TRP A 53 -15.59 -20.04 -4.34
C TRP A 53 -15.65 -18.56 -4.73
N ILE A 54 -16.37 -18.30 -5.81
CA ILE A 54 -16.70 -16.97 -6.30
C ILE A 54 -18.17 -16.76 -6.01
N TYR A 55 -18.49 -15.76 -5.20
CA TYR A 55 -19.85 -15.46 -4.75
C TYR A 55 -20.45 -14.27 -5.52
N ASP A 56 -21.73 -14.06 -5.40
CA ASP A 56 -22.49 -12.90 -5.83
C ASP A 56 -22.26 -12.53 -7.31
N ASP A 57 -21.84 -11.29 -7.59
CA ASP A 57 -21.54 -10.81 -8.93
C ASP A 57 -20.02 -10.60 -9.17
N ALA A 58 -19.20 -11.22 -8.34
CA ALA A 58 -17.75 -11.21 -8.51
C ALA A 58 -17.34 -11.87 -9.83
N LYS A 59 -16.30 -11.35 -10.47
CA LYS A 59 -15.83 -11.78 -11.78
C LYS A 59 -14.38 -12.22 -11.75
N VAL A 60 -14.08 -13.35 -12.36
CA VAL A 60 -12.71 -13.85 -12.55
C VAL A 60 -12.54 -14.23 -14.02
N TYR A 61 -11.60 -13.61 -14.69
CA TYR A 61 -11.43 -13.75 -16.13
C TYR A 61 -9.99 -13.65 -16.61
N HIS A 62 -9.74 -13.78 -17.90
CA HIS A 62 -8.42 -13.97 -18.49
C HIS A 62 -7.73 -15.21 -17.89
N LYS A 63 -6.45 -15.08 -17.52
CA LYS A 63 -5.65 -16.16 -16.90
C LYS A 63 -5.59 -16.07 -15.37
N ALA A 64 -6.48 -15.30 -14.77
CA ALA A 64 -6.57 -15.22 -13.32
C ALA A 64 -7.03 -16.55 -12.71
N THR A 65 -6.47 -16.91 -11.55
CA THR A 65 -6.75 -18.21 -10.91
C THR A 65 -7.10 -18.04 -9.43
N ILE A 66 -8.15 -18.75 -9.02
CA ILE A 66 -8.61 -18.85 -7.63
C ILE A 66 -8.46 -20.31 -7.19
N SER A 67 -7.79 -20.55 -6.05
CA SER A 67 -7.55 -21.91 -5.55
C SER A 67 -7.61 -22.01 -4.02
N ASP A 68 -7.42 -23.24 -3.52
CA ASP A 68 -7.42 -23.61 -2.11
C ASP A 68 -8.76 -23.28 -1.41
N ASN A 69 -8.76 -22.32 -0.48
CA ASN A 69 -9.94 -21.85 0.26
C ASN A 69 -10.26 -20.38 0.00
N ALA A 70 -9.71 -19.81 -1.08
CA ALA A 70 -9.89 -18.38 -1.36
C ALA A 70 -11.35 -18.03 -1.68
N GLU A 71 -11.81 -16.88 -1.19
CA GLU A 71 -13.17 -16.41 -1.38
C GLU A 71 -13.19 -15.05 -2.11
N ILE A 72 -13.95 -14.97 -3.20
CA ILE A 72 -14.16 -13.76 -3.96
C ILE A 72 -15.63 -13.38 -3.86
N ARG A 73 -15.97 -12.17 -3.37
CA ARG A 73 -17.35 -11.80 -3.04
C ARG A 73 -17.75 -10.43 -3.58
N GLY A 74 -19.04 -10.16 -3.60
CA GLY A 74 -19.62 -8.88 -4.00
C GLY A 74 -19.47 -8.65 -5.49
N LYS A 75 -18.81 -7.56 -5.88
CA LYS A 75 -18.49 -7.20 -7.27
C LYS A 75 -16.99 -7.15 -7.52
N ALA A 76 -16.21 -7.89 -6.74
CA ALA A 76 -14.76 -7.93 -6.88
C ALA A 76 -14.34 -8.49 -8.25
N GLU A 77 -13.25 -7.99 -8.80
CA GLU A 77 -12.74 -8.37 -10.11
C GLU A 77 -11.30 -8.88 -10.02
N ILE A 78 -11.07 -10.10 -10.49
CA ILE A 78 -9.75 -10.71 -10.53
C ILE A 78 -9.45 -11.04 -11.99
N TYR A 79 -8.40 -10.46 -12.56
CA TYR A 79 -8.17 -10.61 -13.99
C TYR A 79 -6.68 -10.62 -14.39
N ASP A 80 -6.41 -10.73 -15.68
CA ASP A 80 -5.09 -10.94 -16.26
C ASP A 80 -4.44 -12.25 -15.76
N TYR A 81 -3.33 -12.21 -15.07
CA TYR A 81 -2.60 -13.35 -14.50
C TYR A 81 -2.62 -13.35 -12.97
N ALA A 82 -3.53 -12.62 -12.37
CA ALA A 82 -3.62 -12.49 -10.92
C ALA A 82 -3.94 -13.83 -10.25
N LYS A 83 -3.43 -14.03 -9.04
CA LYS A 83 -3.64 -15.26 -8.28
C LYS A 83 -4.14 -14.94 -6.88
N VAL A 84 -5.25 -15.57 -6.49
CA VAL A 84 -5.78 -15.51 -5.11
C VAL A 84 -5.90 -16.94 -4.61
N TYR A 85 -5.22 -17.25 -3.49
CA TYR A 85 -5.13 -18.62 -3.01
C TYR A 85 -4.94 -18.72 -1.49
N GLN A 86 -4.87 -19.93 -0.96
CA GLN A 86 -4.92 -20.23 0.46
C GLN A 86 -6.25 -19.73 1.07
N ASN A 87 -6.25 -18.99 2.16
CA ASN A 87 -7.46 -18.48 2.82
C ASN A 87 -7.70 -16.99 2.52
N ALA A 88 -7.14 -16.48 1.43
CA ALA A 88 -7.27 -15.07 1.08
C ALA A 88 -8.70 -14.74 0.64
N SER A 89 -9.14 -13.54 0.96
CA SER A 89 -10.47 -13.03 0.59
C SER A 89 -10.40 -11.68 -0.12
N VAL A 90 -11.22 -11.52 -1.16
CA VAL A 90 -11.35 -10.28 -1.93
C VAL A 90 -12.82 -9.93 -2.04
N TRP A 91 -13.21 -8.74 -1.54
CA TRP A 91 -14.62 -8.39 -1.32
C TRP A 91 -15.01 -7.08 -1.98
N GLN A 92 -16.33 -6.84 -2.01
CA GLN A 92 -16.95 -5.60 -2.46
C GLN A 92 -16.60 -5.29 -3.92
N GLN A 93 -15.89 -4.21 -4.22
CA GLN A 93 -15.52 -3.78 -5.58
C GLN A 93 -14.00 -3.78 -5.79
N ALA A 94 -13.27 -4.51 -4.94
CA ALA A 94 -11.82 -4.59 -5.01
C ALA A 94 -11.35 -5.23 -6.31
N GLN A 95 -10.21 -4.77 -6.81
CA GLN A 95 -9.62 -5.25 -8.06
C GLN A 95 -8.22 -5.84 -7.81
N VAL A 96 -7.98 -7.03 -8.34
CA VAL A 96 -6.67 -7.69 -8.31
C VAL A 96 -6.30 -8.09 -9.73
N ALA A 97 -5.23 -7.53 -10.27
CA ALA A 97 -4.91 -7.66 -11.69
C ALA A 97 -3.44 -7.87 -12.00
N GLN A 98 -3.16 -8.17 -13.26
CA GLN A 98 -1.83 -8.38 -13.81
C GLN A 98 -1.12 -9.58 -13.13
N LEU A 99 0.06 -9.41 -12.56
CA LEU A 99 0.83 -10.48 -11.92
C LEU A 99 0.65 -10.50 -10.39
N ALA A 100 -0.35 -9.78 -9.88
CA ALA A 100 -0.59 -9.63 -8.44
C ALA A 100 -0.93 -10.98 -7.78
N ARG A 101 -0.50 -11.14 -6.54
CA ARG A 101 -0.75 -12.34 -5.74
C ARG A 101 -1.30 -11.97 -4.37
N VAL A 102 -2.44 -12.54 -4.02
CA VAL A 102 -3.06 -12.38 -2.70
C VAL A 102 -3.18 -13.77 -2.08
N TYR A 103 -2.58 -13.98 -0.90
CA TYR A 103 -2.54 -15.31 -0.29
C TYR A 103 -2.35 -15.27 1.24
N GLY A 104 -2.30 -16.42 1.87
CA GLY A 104 -2.35 -16.51 3.33
C GLY A 104 -3.77 -16.27 3.83
N ASN A 105 -3.92 -15.44 4.83
CA ASN A 105 -5.20 -14.94 5.34
C ASN A 105 -5.38 -13.46 4.98
N ALA A 106 -4.81 -13.03 3.85
CA ALA A 106 -4.89 -11.63 3.43
C ALA A 106 -6.31 -11.25 3.02
N GLU A 107 -6.70 -10.05 3.36
CA GLU A 107 -8.02 -9.50 3.09
C GLU A 107 -7.93 -8.22 2.26
N ILE A 108 -8.64 -8.20 1.12
CA ILE A 108 -8.73 -7.03 0.23
C ILE A 108 -10.19 -6.64 0.11
N GLN A 109 -10.52 -5.37 0.36
CA GLN A 109 -11.92 -4.94 0.31
C GLN A 109 -12.12 -3.50 -0.19
N ALA A 110 -13.37 -3.06 -0.20
CA ALA A 110 -13.86 -1.78 -0.68
C ALA A 110 -13.55 -1.60 -2.18
N THR A 111 -12.89 -0.54 -2.57
CA THR A 111 -12.51 -0.24 -3.95
C THR A 111 -10.99 -0.33 -4.17
N ALA A 112 -10.29 -1.02 -3.26
CA ALA A 112 -8.84 -1.19 -3.30
C ALA A 112 -8.36 -1.85 -4.61
N LYS A 113 -7.23 -1.37 -5.14
CA LYS A 113 -6.64 -1.86 -6.39
C LYS A 113 -5.25 -2.42 -6.14
N ILE A 114 -5.06 -3.68 -6.51
CA ILE A 114 -3.82 -4.44 -6.37
C ILE A 114 -3.33 -4.82 -7.75
N MET A 115 -2.29 -4.18 -8.23
CA MET A 115 -1.87 -4.26 -9.63
C MET A 115 -0.39 -4.63 -9.80
N ASN A 116 0.02 -4.93 -11.02
CA ASN A 116 1.38 -5.31 -11.38
C ASN A 116 1.88 -6.56 -10.61
N SER A 117 3.05 -6.52 -10.01
CA SER A 117 3.66 -7.66 -9.31
C SER A 117 3.51 -7.61 -7.79
N VAL A 118 2.48 -6.91 -7.31
CA VAL A 118 2.19 -6.75 -5.88
C VAL A 118 1.95 -8.11 -5.21
N ARG A 119 2.41 -8.24 -3.97
CA ARG A 119 2.12 -9.39 -3.12
C ARG A 119 1.50 -8.92 -1.81
N VAL A 120 0.30 -9.43 -1.50
CA VAL A 120 -0.36 -9.22 -0.22
C VAL A 120 -0.56 -10.57 0.44
N TYR A 121 -0.01 -10.76 1.64
CA TYR A 121 -0.02 -12.10 2.25
C TYR A 121 0.05 -12.08 3.78
N GLN A 122 0.00 -13.29 4.37
CA GLN A 122 -0.19 -13.50 5.80
C GLN A 122 -1.54 -12.94 6.27
N ASN A 123 -1.60 -12.07 7.25
CA ASN A 123 -2.82 -11.47 7.78
C ASN A 123 -2.94 -9.99 7.37
N ALA A 124 -2.35 -9.62 6.22
CA ALA A 124 -2.37 -8.24 5.75
C ALA A 124 -3.77 -7.81 5.30
N PHE A 125 -4.10 -6.57 5.59
CA PHE A 125 -5.37 -5.96 5.21
C PHE A 125 -5.13 -4.79 4.23
N VAL A 126 -5.92 -4.76 3.14
CA VAL A 126 -5.93 -3.62 2.21
C VAL A 126 -7.38 -3.23 1.94
N GLY A 127 -7.73 -1.96 2.18
CA GLY A 127 -9.11 -1.48 2.06
C GLY A 127 -9.23 -0.03 1.61
N GLY A 128 -10.47 0.48 1.60
CA GLY A 128 -10.75 1.83 1.09
C GLY A 128 -10.47 1.94 -0.40
N ASP A 129 -9.96 3.10 -0.83
CA ASP A 129 -9.52 3.39 -2.19
C ASP A 129 -8.01 3.19 -2.36
N ALA A 130 -7.39 2.35 -1.52
CA ALA A 130 -5.95 2.14 -1.53
C ALA A 130 -5.46 1.57 -2.86
N LEU A 131 -4.34 2.12 -3.35
CA LEU A 131 -3.70 1.71 -4.59
C LEU A 131 -2.32 1.11 -4.30
N LEU A 132 -2.15 -0.19 -4.59
CA LEU A 132 -0.88 -0.89 -4.51
C LEU A 132 -0.40 -1.24 -5.92
N GLN A 133 0.84 -0.87 -6.25
CA GLN A 133 1.40 -1.04 -7.58
C GLN A 133 2.85 -1.56 -7.56
N ASP A 134 3.34 -1.93 -8.74
CA ASP A 134 4.71 -2.37 -9.04
C ASP A 134 5.12 -3.64 -8.28
N GLY A 135 6.26 -3.62 -7.60
CA GLY A 135 6.80 -4.76 -6.84
C GLY A 135 6.53 -4.72 -5.34
N THR A 136 5.54 -3.94 -4.91
CA THR A 136 5.19 -3.73 -3.50
C THR A 136 4.84 -5.03 -2.79
N LYS A 137 5.24 -5.14 -1.52
CA LYS A 137 4.86 -6.24 -0.63
C LYS A 137 4.18 -5.69 0.63
N VAL A 138 3.01 -6.26 0.97
CA VAL A 138 2.29 -5.97 2.20
C VAL A 138 2.05 -7.28 2.93
N TYR A 139 2.55 -7.42 4.16
CA TYR A 139 2.48 -8.70 4.88
C TYR A 139 2.55 -8.55 6.41
N GLY A 140 2.48 -9.67 7.11
CA GLY A 140 2.32 -9.68 8.57
C GLY A 140 0.89 -9.32 8.95
N ASN A 141 0.74 -8.40 9.88
CA ASN A 141 -0.54 -7.79 10.28
C ASN A 141 -0.62 -6.33 9.80
N ALA A 142 0.06 -6.01 8.70
CA ALA A 142 0.09 -4.66 8.15
C ALA A 142 -1.26 -4.27 7.55
N GLN A 143 -1.60 -2.98 7.66
CA GLN A 143 -2.85 -2.44 7.15
C GLN A 143 -2.57 -1.26 6.20
N VAL A 144 -3.20 -1.27 5.03
CA VAL A 144 -3.15 -0.18 4.05
C VAL A 144 -4.58 0.18 3.68
N TYR A 145 -5.02 1.41 3.95
CA TYR A 145 -6.42 1.80 3.68
C TYR A 145 -6.57 3.31 3.46
N GLY A 146 -7.81 3.79 3.29
CA GLY A 146 -8.09 5.15 2.85
C GLY A 146 -7.72 5.32 1.38
N GLU A 147 -7.16 6.45 1.00
CA GLU A 147 -6.65 6.76 -0.34
C GLU A 147 -5.13 6.54 -0.44
N ALA A 148 -4.56 5.66 0.40
CA ALA A 148 -3.13 5.44 0.48
C ALA A 148 -2.57 4.84 -0.81
N ILE A 149 -1.39 5.31 -1.22
CA ILE A 149 -0.67 4.81 -2.40
C ILE A 149 0.63 4.15 -1.96
N VAL A 150 0.82 2.88 -2.33
CA VAL A 150 2.07 2.16 -2.08
C VAL A 150 2.60 1.62 -3.41
N CYS A 151 3.80 2.05 -3.83
CA CYS A 151 4.33 1.69 -5.14
C CYS A 151 5.86 1.50 -5.15
N GLY A 152 6.41 1.12 -6.30
CA GLY A 152 7.81 0.77 -6.45
C GLY A 152 8.12 -0.62 -5.88
N SER A 153 9.14 -0.71 -5.04
CA SER A 153 9.52 -1.95 -4.34
C SER A 153 9.38 -1.78 -2.83
N ALA A 154 8.39 -1.00 -2.39
CA ALA A 154 8.15 -0.72 -0.98
C ALA A 154 7.69 -1.99 -0.24
N GLU A 155 8.11 -2.12 1.02
CA GLU A 155 7.72 -3.23 1.90
C GLU A 155 7.01 -2.70 3.16
N ILE A 156 5.77 -3.11 3.36
CA ILE A 156 4.95 -2.75 4.52
C ILE A 156 4.67 -4.02 5.32
N TYR A 157 5.15 -4.10 6.57
CA TYR A 157 5.03 -5.35 7.32
C TYR A 157 4.99 -5.18 8.85
N GLY A 158 4.91 -6.31 9.56
CA GLY A 158 4.66 -6.30 10.99
C GLY A 158 3.23 -5.84 11.28
N SER A 159 3.06 -4.84 12.12
CA SER A 159 1.77 -4.20 12.42
C SER A 159 1.76 -2.72 11.98
N ALA A 160 2.40 -2.43 10.86
CA ALA A 160 2.47 -1.08 10.29
C ALA A 160 1.13 -0.68 9.66
N TRP A 161 0.79 0.61 9.75
CA TRP A 161 -0.42 1.19 9.19
C TRP A 161 -0.09 2.30 8.22
N ILE A 162 -0.65 2.23 7.02
CA ILE A 162 -0.57 3.28 5.99
C ILE A 162 -2.01 3.68 5.66
N PHE A 163 -2.39 4.92 5.90
CA PHE A 163 -3.79 5.32 5.73
C PHE A 163 -3.97 6.80 5.36
N ASP A 164 -5.20 7.25 5.21
CA ASP A 164 -5.56 8.54 4.64
C ASP A 164 -4.99 8.68 3.20
N ASN A 165 -4.33 9.80 2.88
CA ASN A 165 -3.71 10.08 1.60
C ASN A 165 -2.19 9.85 1.61
N ALA A 166 -1.70 8.96 2.48
CA ALA A 166 -0.28 8.69 2.63
C ALA A 166 0.32 8.01 1.40
N ILE A 167 1.57 8.35 1.06
CA ILE A 167 2.28 7.77 -0.07
C ILE A 167 3.56 7.09 0.41
N VAL A 168 3.72 5.79 0.12
CA VAL A 168 4.98 5.06 0.35
C VAL A 168 5.50 4.54 -0.99
N ARG A 169 6.73 4.90 -1.35
CA ARG A 169 7.29 4.55 -2.66
C ARG A 169 8.80 4.28 -2.66
N GLY A 170 9.32 3.86 -3.81
CA GLY A 170 10.73 3.51 -3.95
C GLY A 170 11.02 2.16 -3.31
N ARG A 171 12.08 2.05 -2.53
CA ARG A 171 12.45 0.86 -1.74
C ARG A 171 12.21 1.05 -0.25
N ALA A 172 11.33 1.99 0.10
CA ALA A 172 11.02 2.33 1.48
C ALA A 172 10.45 1.13 2.25
N LYS A 173 10.80 1.03 3.54
CA LYS A 173 10.31 -0.01 4.44
C LYS A 173 9.59 0.60 5.63
N VAL A 174 8.33 0.17 5.86
CA VAL A 174 7.53 0.61 7.00
C VAL A 174 7.12 -0.62 7.79
N TYR A 175 7.55 -0.72 9.06
CA TYR A 175 7.37 -1.96 9.81
C TYR A 175 7.26 -1.78 11.33
N ARG A 176 7.06 -2.89 12.05
CA ARG A 176 6.70 -2.94 13.48
C ARG A 176 5.35 -2.25 13.69
N HIS A 177 5.25 -1.19 14.47
CA HIS A 177 4.02 -0.47 14.78
C HIS A 177 4.01 0.95 14.18
N ALA A 178 4.84 1.19 13.15
CA ALA A 178 4.93 2.49 12.51
C ALA A 178 3.61 2.86 11.81
N LYS A 179 3.27 4.15 11.81
CA LYS A 179 2.06 4.69 11.19
C LYS A 179 2.42 5.82 10.23
N ILE A 180 1.92 5.75 9.00
CA ILE A 180 2.05 6.81 8.01
C ILE A 180 0.64 7.25 7.63
N CYS A 181 0.33 8.54 7.79
CA CYS A 181 -1.04 9.02 7.58
C CYS A 181 -1.10 10.45 7.06
N GLN A 182 -2.30 10.91 6.77
CA GLN A 182 -2.59 12.20 6.17
C GLN A 182 -1.89 12.33 4.80
N TYR A 183 -1.16 13.38 4.55
CA TYR A 183 -0.45 13.62 3.28
C TYR A 183 1.03 13.27 3.34
N ALA A 184 1.43 12.50 4.36
CA ALA A 184 2.83 12.13 4.59
C ALA A 184 3.36 11.24 3.45
N LYS A 185 4.64 11.43 3.13
CA LYS A 185 5.33 10.67 2.08
C LYS A 185 6.57 10.00 2.64
N VAL A 186 6.76 8.73 2.31
CA VAL A 186 7.99 7.96 2.62
C VAL A 186 8.54 7.41 1.32
N GLN A 187 9.80 7.73 1.00
CA GLN A 187 10.34 7.40 -0.32
C GLN A 187 11.85 7.11 -0.28
N GLY A 188 12.41 6.68 -1.41
CA GLY A 188 13.81 6.29 -1.49
C GLY A 188 14.05 4.96 -0.80
N ASP A 189 15.10 4.88 0.01
CA ASP A 189 15.49 3.74 0.84
C ASP A 189 15.13 3.92 2.32
N ALA A 190 14.27 4.89 2.62
CA ALA A 190 13.89 5.25 3.99
C ALA A 190 13.27 4.09 4.75
N LYS A 191 13.57 4.01 6.04
CA LYS A 191 13.06 2.99 6.97
C LYS A 191 12.29 3.67 8.10
N VAL A 192 10.99 3.40 8.21
CA VAL A 192 10.17 3.87 9.32
C VAL A 192 9.76 2.66 10.15
N ARG A 193 10.13 2.67 11.42
CA ARG A 193 9.95 1.52 12.31
C ARG A 193 9.59 1.94 13.74
N GLY A 194 9.60 0.97 14.66
CA GLY A 194 9.28 1.24 16.07
C GLY A 194 7.81 1.61 16.24
N ARG A 195 7.55 2.71 16.92
CA ARG A 195 6.23 3.33 17.09
C ARG A 195 6.14 4.69 16.40
N ALA A 196 7.04 4.97 15.47
CA ALA A 196 7.08 6.24 14.75
C ALA A 196 5.74 6.52 14.04
N ARG A 197 5.31 7.77 14.09
CA ARG A 197 4.15 8.25 13.37
C ARG A 197 4.58 9.39 12.45
N ILE A 198 4.41 9.21 11.15
CA ILE A 198 4.68 10.22 10.13
C ILE A 198 3.34 10.75 9.66
N ASN A 199 3.12 12.05 9.80
CA ASN A 199 1.83 12.67 9.49
C ASN A 199 2.00 14.07 8.87
N GLY A 200 0.89 14.76 8.63
CA GLY A 200 0.87 16.07 8.01
C GLY A 200 1.44 16.01 6.59
N TYR A 201 2.30 16.95 6.28
CA TYR A 201 2.98 17.05 4.98
C TYR A 201 4.44 16.57 5.02
N ALA A 202 4.81 15.79 6.04
CA ALA A 202 6.16 15.24 6.18
C ALA A 202 6.56 14.44 4.94
N THR A 203 7.79 14.60 4.49
CA THR A 203 8.38 13.80 3.40
C THR A 203 9.70 13.19 3.86
N ILE A 204 9.68 11.93 4.25
CA ILE A 204 10.87 11.16 4.64
C ILE A 204 11.53 10.61 3.38
N SER A 205 12.82 10.86 3.19
CA SER A 205 13.51 10.57 1.93
C SER A 205 14.94 10.08 2.11
N GLY A 206 15.56 9.67 1.02
CA GLY A 206 16.93 9.14 1.03
C GLY A 206 16.96 7.79 1.75
N ASP A 207 17.91 7.63 2.63
CA ASP A 207 18.15 6.46 3.49
C ASP A 207 17.76 6.70 4.95
N ALA A 208 16.94 7.71 5.23
CA ALA A 208 16.54 8.11 6.57
C ALA A 208 15.96 6.94 7.37
N ILE A 209 16.31 6.88 8.65
CA ILE A 209 15.80 5.93 9.63
C ILE A 209 15.00 6.69 10.67
N ILE A 210 13.70 6.38 10.80
CA ILE A 210 12.78 7.00 11.76
C ILE A 210 12.23 5.92 12.69
N GLU A 211 12.44 6.10 13.99
CA GLU A 211 11.96 5.20 15.05
C GLU A 211 10.92 5.87 15.95
N SER A 212 11.01 7.20 16.06
CA SER A 212 10.11 8.03 16.86
C SER A 212 9.74 9.33 16.12
N SER A 213 8.80 10.09 16.68
CA SER A 213 8.44 11.41 16.16
C SER A 213 9.58 12.45 16.31
N ASP A 214 10.56 12.16 17.16
CA ASP A 214 11.70 13.07 17.41
C ASP A 214 12.79 12.97 16.34
N ASP A 215 12.69 11.98 15.44
CA ASP A 215 13.70 11.75 14.40
C ASP A 215 13.52 12.62 13.17
N TYR A 216 12.49 13.47 13.14
CA TYR A 216 12.26 14.38 12.03
C TYR A 216 11.55 15.67 12.47
N ILE A 217 11.72 16.73 11.70
CA ILE A 217 11.05 18.01 11.89
C ILE A 217 10.40 18.41 10.58
N VAL A 218 9.17 18.93 10.64
CA VAL A 218 8.46 19.52 9.48
C VAL A 218 8.24 20.99 9.76
N LEU A 219 8.65 21.85 8.83
CA LEU A 219 8.40 23.28 8.87
C LEU A 219 7.78 23.73 7.55
N GLN A 220 7.13 24.90 7.54
CA GLN A 220 6.59 25.53 6.34
C GLN A 220 7.23 26.89 6.14
N ASN A 221 7.73 27.14 4.94
CA ASN A 221 8.31 28.43 4.58
C ASN A 221 7.23 29.37 4.04
N ASN A 222 6.40 29.90 4.94
CA ASN A 222 5.23 30.70 4.60
C ASN A 222 5.55 32.02 3.88
N TRP A 223 6.69 32.66 4.19
CA TRP A 223 7.02 34.00 3.70
C TRP A 223 7.82 34.00 2.41
N SER A 224 8.19 32.84 1.90
CA SER A 224 8.90 32.70 0.64
C SER A 224 8.15 31.74 -0.28
N SER A 225 8.55 30.46 -0.27
CA SER A 225 8.02 29.46 -1.22
C SER A 225 6.65 28.88 -0.86
N GLY A 226 6.17 29.09 0.36
CA GLY A 226 4.96 28.41 0.90
C GLY A 226 5.11 26.91 1.08
N ARG A 227 6.28 26.35 0.80
CA ARG A 227 6.49 24.90 0.77
C ARG A 227 6.76 24.35 2.16
N TYR A 228 6.23 23.13 2.40
CA TYR A 228 6.69 22.32 3.52
C TYR A 228 8.07 21.74 3.21
N PHE A 229 8.89 21.68 4.24
CA PHE A 229 10.15 20.95 4.18
C PHE A 229 10.31 20.06 5.41
N THR A 230 11.02 18.98 5.23
CA THR A 230 11.24 17.97 6.27
C THR A 230 12.75 17.80 6.46
N TYR A 231 13.20 17.92 7.70
CA TYR A 231 14.53 17.53 8.11
C TYR A 231 14.46 16.15 8.79
N THR A 232 15.42 15.29 8.51
CA THR A 232 15.57 13.97 9.13
C THR A 232 16.93 13.84 9.80
N ARG A 233 16.92 13.49 11.11
CA ARG A 233 18.11 13.45 11.96
C ARG A 233 19.11 12.37 11.55
N SER A 234 18.63 11.20 11.17
CA SER A 234 19.49 10.03 10.91
C SER A 234 20.45 10.21 9.75
N ASN A 235 20.07 10.99 8.73
CA ASN A 235 20.91 11.31 7.58
C ASN A 235 21.22 12.79 7.42
N GLN A 236 20.71 13.65 8.32
CA GLN A 236 20.93 15.09 8.36
C GLN A 236 20.56 15.83 7.06
N LEU A 237 19.54 15.33 6.36
CA LEU A 237 19.10 15.87 5.08
C LEU A 237 17.78 16.65 5.21
N PHE A 238 17.66 17.67 4.38
CA PHE A 238 16.47 18.46 4.15
C PHE A 238 15.78 18.01 2.85
N ARG A 239 14.48 17.78 2.91
CA ARG A 239 13.63 17.52 1.76
C ARG A 239 12.68 18.67 1.53
N VAL A 240 12.82 19.38 0.40
CA VAL A 240 12.00 20.54 0.02
C VAL A 240 11.54 20.37 -1.43
N GLY A 241 10.28 20.01 -1.65
CA GLY A 241 9.81 19.72 -3.00
C GLY A 241 10.64 18.60 -3.67
N CYS A 242 11.36 18.89 -4.75
CA CYS A 242 12.27 17.94 -5.42
C CYS A 242 13.72 17.99 -4.86
N PHE A 243 14.06 18.98 -4.05
CA PHE A 243 15.40 19.09 -3.44
C PHE A 243 15.54 18.03 -2.32
N LEU A 244 16.71 17.40 -2.26
CA LEU A 244 17.17 16.56 -1.15
C LEU A 244 18.68 16.83 -0.97
N GLY A 245 19.08 17.33 0.18
CA GLY A 245 20.48 17.66 0.45
C GLY A 245 20.69 18.19 1.87
N THR A 246 21.90 18.58 2.17
CA THR A 246 22.29 19.19 3.44
C THR A 246 21.69 20.60 3.63
N GLY A 247 21.78 21.13 4.85
CA GLY A 247 21.32 22.50 5.12
C GLY A 247 22.09 23.54 4.32
N ASP A 248 23.41 23.37 4.19
CA ASP A 248 24.26 24.33 3.47
C ASP A 248 23.96 24.31 1.95
N GLU A 249 23.76 23.14 1.35
CA GLU A 249 23.31 23.01 -0.05
C GLU A 249 21.92 23.62 -0.27
N LEU A 250 21.01 23.49 0.71
CA LEU A 250 19.69 24.11 0.66
C LEU A 250 19.79 25.64 0.66
N ILE A 251 20.61 26.22 1.53
CA ILE A 251 20.83 27.65 1.63
C ILE A 251 21.41 28.19 0.32
N GLU A 252 22.49 27.57 -0.20
CA GLU A 252 23.09 27.94 -1.46
C GLU A 252 22.12 27.97 -2.63
N LYS A 253 21.29 26.89 -2.72
CA LYS A 253 20.25 26.81 -3.73
C LYS A 253 19.18 27.89 -3.58
N ALA A 254 18.78 28.19 -2.35
CA ALA A 254 17.71 29.14 -2.09
C ALA A 254 18.14 30.57 -2.43
N TYR A 255 19.40 30.93 -2.18
CA TYR A 255 19.96 32.24 -2.58
C TYR A 255 20.03 32.40 -4.10
N LYS A 256 20.20 31.32 -4.87
CA LYS A 256 20.13 31.36 -6.34
C LYS A 256 18.71 31.67 -6.84
N ASP A 257 17.69 31.31 -6.07
CA ASP A 257 16.30 31.61 -6.42
C ASP A 257 15.95 33.08 -6.11
N SER A 258 16.25 33.57 -4.90
CA SER A 258 16.12 34.98 -4.51
C SER A 258 16.77 35.22 -3.12
N GLN A 259 17.10 36.52 -2.82
CA GLN A 259 17.59 36.93 -1.51
C GLN A 259 16.62 36.52 -0.39
N LEU A 260 15.33 36.83 -0.55
CA LEU A 260 14.28 36.48 0.43
C LEU A 260 14.21 34.99 0.67
N SER A 261 14.30 34.17 -0.38
CA SER A 261 14.29 32.70 -0.25
C SER A 261 15.52 32.22 0.53
N GLY A 262 16.69 32.76 0.20
CA GLY A 262 17.95 32.49 0.91
C GLY A 262 17.83 32.75 2.39
N ASP A 263 17.48 33.99 2.77
CA ASP A 263 17.34 34.41 4.17
C ASP A 263 16.36 33.53 4.96
N CYS A 264 15.20 33.16 4.35
CA CYS A 264 14.20 32.31 4.99
C CYS A 264 14.70 30.89 5.23
N TYR A 265 15.39 30.28 4.25
CA TYR A 265 15.92 28.93 4.43
C TYR A 265 17.14 28.89 5.34
N GLU A 266 17.99 29.92 5.32
CA GLU A 266 19.11 30.04 6.25
C GLU A 266 18.62 30.11 7.70
N ALA A 267 17.64 30.97 8.00
CA ALA A 267 17.01 31.05 9.32
C ALA A 267 16.40 29.68 9.75
N SER A 268 15.76 28.97 8.82
CA SER A 268 15.16 27.67 9.08
C SER A 268 16.20 26.59 9.38
N VAL A 269 17.30 26.56 8.63
CA VAL A 269 18.41 25.61 8.85
C VAL A 269 19.10 25.91 10.18
N LEU A 270 19.29 27.17 10.50
CA LEU A 270 19.88 27.61 11.80
C LEU A 270 18.98 27.14 12.97
N TYR A 271 17.66 27.33 12.85
CA TYR A 271 16.70 26.86 13.86
C TYR A 271 16.79 25.32 14.07
N VAL A 272 16.88 24.54 13.01
CA VAL A 272 17.06 23.08 13.11
C VAL A 272 18.39 22.73 13.77
N LYS A 273 19.51 23.41 13.43
CA LYS A 273 20.81 23.19 14.07
C LYS A 273 20.75 23.48 15.58
N MET A 274 20.05 24.55 16.00
CA MET A 274 19.84 24.86 17.42
C MET A 274 19.04 23.76 18.15
N LEU A 275 17.97 23.24 17.55
CA LEU A 275 17.20 22.15 18.12
C LEU A 275 18.03 20.86 18.25
N GLU A 276 18.86 20.54 17.26
CA GLU A 276 19.79 19.39 17.33
C GLU A 276 20.77 19.50 18.49
N GLN A 277 21.34 20.69 18.69
CA GLN A 277 22.25 20.94 19.82
C GLN A 277 21.54 20.80 21.18
N ALA A 278 20.35 21.38 21.32
CA ALA A 278 19.54 21.25 22.53
C ALA A 278 19.21 19.79 22.86
N PHE A 279 18.78 19.05 21.85
CA PHE A 279 18.44 17.62 22.00
C PHE A 279 19.67 16.76 22.35
N ALA A 280 20.85 17.06 21.77
CA ALA A 280 22.09 16.36 22.09
C ALA A 280 22.54 16.61 23.53
N HIS A 281 22.28 17.81 24.06
CA HIS A 281 22.57 18.14 25.47
C HIS A 281 21.69 17.34 26.44
N GLU A 282 20.39 17.17 26.14
CA GLU A 282 19.44 16.43 26.98
C GLU A 282 19.82 14.94 27.07
N LYS A 283 20.18 14.34 25.93
CA LYS A 283 20.60 12.92 25.89
C LYS A 283 21.92 12.62 26.62
N LYS A 284 22.76 13.60 26.86
CA LYS A 284 24.00 13.42 27.66
C LYS A 284 23.75 13.43 29.17
N LYS A 285 22.57 13.87 29.61
CA LYS A 285 22.19 13.95 31.03
C LYS A 285 21.42 12.72 31.53
N LEU A 286 20.98 11.85 30.61
CA LEU A 286 20.28 10.56 30.86
C LEU A 286 21.25 9.40 30.70
#